data_b09dfd3bf0dcd093c696a8ad7b3f31b5
#
_entry.id   b09dfd3bf0dcd093c696a8ad7b3f31b5
#
_cell.length_a   1.000
_cell.length_b   1.000
_cell.length_c   1.000
_cell.angle_alpha   90.00
_cell.angle_beta   90.00
_cell.angle_gamma   90.00
#
_symmetry.space_group_name_H-M   'P 1'
#
loop_
_entity.id
_entity.type
_entity.pdbx_description
1 polymer ?
#
loop_
_entity_poly.entity_id
_entity_poly.type
_entity_poly.pdbx_seq_one_letter_code
_entity_poly.pdbx_strand_id
1 'polypeptide(L)'
;YKYELQSSKKIKYKISRYRWYSFLKMQKKVAPNIKRIITPSISSKKGIVNEFKCNKNNITVINNGLDTNEFAPIENFSRNKHRIITTASADVPLKGLDYSLKALKMLKKDFPKIHLIVIGNIKKNGHTERLIKKLSLEEDVTFKSNLTKHQIKELYASSSVAIVSSLYEGFGYPVIEAMSCEIPLIATNVSAIPELTSNYARLIEPKNEEMIFNSVKEIFLDYPKHIEVARKGREHVIKNFNWIKITEEYEKIISKTIEEFNNANF
;
A
#
# COMPACT_ATOMS: atom_id res chain seq x y z
N TYR A 1 -2.77 14.76 6.80
CA TYR A 1 -3.37 16.09 7.00
C TYR A 1 -2.62 17.19 6.24
N LYS A 2 -1.34 17.49 6.61
CA LYS A 2 -0.55 18.55 5.93
C LYS A 2 -0.50 18.36 4.41
N TYR A 3 -0.33 17.13 3.97
CA TYR A 3 -0.28 16.77 2.54
C TYR A 3 -1.59 17.08 1.81
N GLU A 4 -2.73 16.75 2.41
CA GLU A 4 -4.04 17.06 1.84
C GLU A 4 -4.35 18.55 1.78
N LEU A 5 -3.89 19.32 2.80
CA LEU A 5 -4.02 20.78 2.76
C LEU A 5 -3.19 21.44 1.64
N GLN A 6 -2.05 20.84 1.30
CA GLN A 6 -1.20 21.32 0.21
C GLN A 6 -1.69 20.91 -1.17
N SER A 7 -2.47 19.82 -1.27
CA SER A 7 -2.93 19.25 -2.55
C SER A 7 -3.97 20.09 -3.29
N SER A 8 -4.56 21.09 -2.66
CA SER A 8 -5.57 21.96 -3.29
C SER A 8 -5.36 23.44 -2.97
N LYS A 9 -5.49 24.29 -3.99
CA LYS A 9 -5.48 25.75 -3.84
C LYS A 9 -6.84 26.30 -3.37
N LYS A 10 -7.95 25.52 -3.42
CA LYS A 10 -9.30 25.98 -3.10
C LYS A 10 -9.49 26.15 -1.59
N ILE A 11 -9.80 27.37 -1.15
CA ILE A 11 -10.02 27.73 0.28
C ILE A 11 -11.11 26.87 0.93
N LYS A 12 -12.25 26.67 0.25
CA LYS A 12 -13.35 25.83 0.74
C LYS A 12 -12.89 24.39 1.05
N TYR A 13 -12.01 23.81 0.21
CA TYR A 13 -11.44 22.50 0.44
C TYR A 13 -10.57 22.49 1.69
N LYS A 14 -9.70 23.48 1.87
CA LYS A 14 -8.81 23.58 3.05
C LYS A 14 -9.62 23.70 4.35
N ILE A 15 -10.70 24.53 4.36
CA ILE A 15 -11.60 24.67 5.52
C ILE A 15 -12.30 23.35 5.81
N SER A 16 -12.82 22.66 4.80
CA SER A 16 -13.45 21.33 4.95
C SER A 16 -12.47 20.31 5.55
N ARG A 17 -11.22 20.28 5.08
CA ARG A 17 -10.21 19.38 5.62
C ARG A 17 -9.80 19.75 7.04
N TYR A 18 -9.66 21.04 7.36
CA TYR A 18 -9.40 21.48 8.72
C TYR A 18 -10.49 21.04 9.70
N ARG A 19 -11.77 21.22 9.32
CA ARG A 19 -12.91 20.74 10.12
C ARG A 19 -12.89 19.22 10.27
N TRP A 20 -12.66 18.49 9.17
CA TRP A 20 -12.58 17.03 9.17
C TRP A 20 -11.51 16.51 10.13
N TYR A 21 -10.35 17.15 10.18
CA TYR A 21 -9.24 16.74 11.06
C TYR A 21 -9.29 17.37 12.46
N SER A 22 -10.34 18.11 12.80
CA SER A 22 -10.47 18.75 14.14
C SER A 22 -10.47 17.73 15.29
N PHE A 23 -10.96 16.49 15.04
CA PHE A 23 -10.96 15.40 16.01
C PHE A 23 -9.54 14.99 16.45
N LEU A 24 -8.50 15.27 15.66
CA LEU A 24 -7.11 15.00 16.04
C LEU A 24 -6.70 15.78 17.32
N LYS A 25 -7.34 16.94 17.58
CA LYS A 25 -7.09 17.68 18.81
C LYS A 25 -7.56 16.90 20.04
N MET A 26 -8.70 16.23 19.95
CA MET A 26 -9.20 15.35 21.01
C MET A 26 -8.31 14.13 21.16
N GLN A 27 -7.97 13.46 20.04
CA GLN A 27 -7.08 12.30 20.09
C GLN A 27 -5.72 12.63 20.72
N LYS A 28 -5.14 13.80 20.43
CA LYS A 28 -3.88 14.26 21.07
C LYS A 28 -3.98 14.44 22.58
N LYS A 29 -5.17 14.71 23.12
CA LYS A 29 -5.40 14.79 24.57
C LYS A 29 -5.60 13.42 25.22
N VAL A 30 -6.29 12.52 24.52
CA VAL A 30 -6.71 11.21 25.07
C VAL A 30 -5.62 10.16 24.91
N ALA A 31 -5.00 10.08 23.73
CA ALA A 31 -4.06 9.02 23.40
C ALA A 31 -2.88 8.85 24.38
N PRO A 32 -2.26 9.92 24.92
CA PRO A 32 -1.18 9.79 25.90
C PRO A 32 -1.57 9.05 27.19
N ASN A 33 -2.87 9.06 27.54
CA ASN A 33 -3.40 8.43 28.74
C ASN A 33 -3.79 6.95 28.54
N ILE A 34 -3.70 6.45 27.32
CA ILE A 34 -4.03 5.04 27.02
C ILE A 34 -2.87 4.15 27.44
N LYS A 35 -3.14 3.20 28.34
CA LYS A 35 -2.12 2.30 28.90
C LYS A 35 -1.62 1.26 27.88
N ARG A 36 -2.46 0.88 26.89
CA ARG A 36 -2.10 -0.07 25.85
C ARG A 36 -2.63 0.39 24.50
N ILE A 37 -1.73 0.43 23.53
CA ILE A 37 -2.04 0.81 22.13
C ILE A 37 -1.44 -0.27 21.24
N ILE A 38 -2.21 -0.78 20.30
CA ILE A 38 -1.72 -1.67 19.24
C ILE A 38 -1.71 -0.88 17.93
N THR A 39 -0.68 -1.06 17.12
CA THR A 39 -0.52 -0.39 15.82
C THR A 39 0.10 -1.34 14.80
N PRO A 40 -0.24 -1.21 13.51
CA PRO A 40 0.12 -2.21 12.51
C PRO A 40 1.56 -2.13 11.99
N SER A 41 2.36 -1.13 12.37
CA SER A 41 3.74 -1.00 11.87
C SER A 41 4.63 -0.21 12.83
N ILE A 42 5.94 -0.40 12.72
CA ILE A 42 6.95 0.39 13.46
C ILE A 42 6.87 1.87 13.04
N SER A 43 6.64 2.13 11.76
CA SER A 43 6.45 3.48 11.25
C SER A 43 5.24 4.17 11.89
N SER A 44 4.09 3.48 12.00
CA SER A 44 2.92 3.99 12.69
C SER A 44 3.18 4.22 14.19
N LYS A 45 3.91 3.30 14.85
CA LYS A 45 4.34 3.50 16.25
C LYS A 45 5.17 4.77 16.41
N LYS A 46 6.16 4.99 15.53
CA LYS A 46 6.97 6.23 15.54
C LYS A 46 6.09 7.47 15.36
N GLY A 47 5.12 7.42 14.45
CA GLY A 47 4.15 8.49 14.23
C GLY A 47 3.32 8.79 15.49
N ILE A 48 2.78 7.76 16.16
CA ILE A 48 1.98 7.90 17.38
C ILE A 48 2.84 8.52 18.51
N VAL A 49 4.05 8.04 18.72
CA VAL A 49 4.96 8.60 19.72
C VAL A 49 5.24 10.07 19.44
N ASN A 50 5.60 10.42 18.23
CA ASN A 50 6.05 11.77 17.87
C ASN A 50 4.91 12.78 17.82
N GLU A 51 3.77 12.42 17.20
CA GLU A 51 2.66 13.35 16.94
C GLU A 51 1.65 13.43 18.09
N PHE A 52 1.45 12.31 18.81
CA PHE A 52 0.48 12.23 19.90
C PHE A 52 1.14 12.24 21.27
N LYS A 53 2.49 12.20 21.33
CA LYS A 53 3.25 12.20 22.59
C LYS A 53 2.94 11.02 23.51
N CYS A 54 2.53 9.88 22.93
CA CYS A 54 2.29 8.65 23.68
C CYS A 54 3.61 8.04 24.16
N ASN A 55 3.57 7.39 25.33
CA ASN A 55 4.71 6.63 25.81
C ASN A 55 4.97 5.42 24.89
N LYS A 56 6.19 5.31 24.36
CA LYS A 56 6.60 4.22 23.46
C LYS A 56 6.41 2.82 24.07
N ASN A 57 6.49 2.70 25.40
CA ASN A 57 6.34 1.43 26.11
C ASN A 57 4.88 0.97 26.17
N ASN A 58 3.93 1.88 26.00
CA ASN A 58 2.50 1.56 25.93
C ASN A 58 2.07 1.10 24.54
N ILE A 59 2.98 1.12 23.53
CA ILE A 59 2.62 0.82 22.14
C ILE A 59 3.29 -0.47 21.70
N THR A 60 2.47 -1.46 21.37
CA THR A 60 2.90 -2.73 20.76
C THR A 60 2.63 -2.69 19.27
N VAL A 61 3.58 -3.17 18.47
CA VAL A 61 3.38 -3.36 17.04
C VAL A 61 2.89 -4.78 16.82
N ILE A 62 1.71 -4.91 16.24
CA ILE A 62 1.17 -6.17 15.71
C ILE A 62 0.73 -5.88 14.29
N ASN A 63 1.34 -6.53 13.33
CA ASN A 63 1.01 -6.33 11.92
C ASN A 63 -0.43 -6.78 11.61
N ASN A 64 -0.99 -6.28 10.52
CA ASN A 64 -2.26 -6.81 10.04
C ASN A 64 -2.02 -8.16 9.33
N GLY A 65 -3.00 -9.05 9.42
CA GLY A 65 -2.98 -10.33 8.73
C GLY A 65 -3.51 -10.23 7.30
N LEU A 66 -3.12 -11.19 6.47
CA LEU A 66 -3.65 -11.43 5.14
C LEU A 66 -4.11 -12.89 5.04
N ASP A 67 -5.22 -13.13 4.36
CA ASP A 67 -5.60 -14.48 3.95
C ASP A 67 -4.73 -14.89 2.75
N THR A 68 -3.68 -15.65 3.05
CA THR A 68 -2.69 -16.09 2.04
C THR A 68 -3.19 -17.22 1.16
N ASN A 69 -4.33 -17.83 1.46
CA ASN A 69 -5.01 -18.80 0.60
C ASN A 69 -5.90 -18.06 -0.41
N GLU A 70 -6.57 -17.00 0.04
CA GLU A 70 -7.36 -16.15 -0.84
C GLU A 70 -6.45 -15.35 -1.79
N PHE A 71 -5.39 -14.73 -1.28
CA PHE A 71 -4.34 -14.07 -2.09
C PHE A 71 -3.20 -15.05 -2.35
N ALA A 72 -3.38 -15.91 -3.35
CA ALA A 72 -2.41 -16.92 -3.77
C ALA A 72 -2.23 -16.87 -5.29
N PRO A 73 -1.12 -17.36 -5.84
CA PRO A 73 -1.01 -17.58 -7.27
C PRO A 73 -2.17 -18.45 -7.79
N ILE A 74 -2.55 -18.25 -9.03
CA ILE A 74 -3.51 -19.11 -9.71
C ILE A 74 -2.71 -20.02 -10.63
N GLU A 75 -2.81 -21.34 -10.43
CA GLU A 75 -2.14 -22.34 -11.24
C GLU A 75 -2.55 -22.22 -12.71
N ASN A 76 -1.60 -22.42 -13.62
CA ASN A 76 -1.79 -22.38 -15.07
C ASN A 76 -2.36 -21.06 -15.61
N PHE A 77 -2.26 -19.97 -14.84
CA PHE A 77 -2.71 -18.66 -15.29
C PHE A 77 -1.61 -17.94 -16.07
N SER A 78 -1.87 -17.59 -17.32
CA SER A 78 -0.93 -16.88 -18.18
C SER A 78 -0.88 -15.39 -17.82
N ARG A 79 0.28 -14.88 -17.38
CA ARG A 79 0.51 -13.46 -17.17
C ARG A 79 0.64 -12.72 -18.49
N ASN A 80 -0.07 -11.60 -18.62
CA ASN A 80 0.15 -10.69 -19.74
C ASN A 80 1.44 -9.90 -19.49
N LYS A 81 2.47 -10.16 -20.32
CA LYS A 81 3.81 -9.57 -20.20
C LYS A 81 3.82 -8.03 -20.11
N HIS A 82 2.85 -7.37 -20.74
CA HIS A 82 2.77 -5.91 -20.78
C HIS A 82 1.68 -5.32 -19.87
N ARG A 83 1.10 -6.10 -18.95
CA ARG A 83 0.10 -5.62 -18.01
C ARG A 83 0.75 -5.29 -16.67
N ILE A 84 0.61 -4.05 -16.26
CA ILE A 84 1.01 -3.56 -14.93
C ILE A 84 -0.24 -3.35 -14.08
N ILE A 85 -0.14 -3.56 -12.78
CA ILE A 85 -1.26 -3.34 -11.85
C ILE A 85 -0.85 -2.42 -10.71
N THR A 86 -1.79 -1.57 -10.29
CA THR A 86 -1.66 -0.77 -9.06
C THR A 86 -3.00 -0.69 -8.33
N THR A 87 -2.96 -0.57 -7.00
CA THR A 87 -4.14 -0.28 -6.18
C THR A 87 -4.06 1.15 -5.71
N ALA A 88 -4.90 2.01 -6.27
CA ALA A 88 -4.92 3.42 -5.93
C ALA A 88 -6.30 4.02 -6.17
N SER A 89 -6.88 4.68 -5.16
CA SER A 89 -8.05 5.53 -5.41
C SER A 89 -7.63 6.78 -6.18
N ALA A 90 -8.33 7.07 -7.26
CA ALA A 90 -8.10 8.30 -8.02
C ALA A 90 -8.31 9.54 -7.15
N ASP A 91 -7.55 10.60 -7.45
CA ASP A 91 -7.57 11.86 -6.72
C ASP A 91 -7.20 11.77 -5.22
N VAL A 92 -6.52 10.70 -4.81
CA VAL A 92 -5.89 10.58 -3.49
C VAL A 92 -4.37 10.75 -3.65
N PRO A 93 -3.83 11.96 -3.43
CA PRO A 93 -2.41 12.26 -3.71
C PRO A 93 -1.43 11.34 -2.97
N LEU A 94 -1.82 10.87 -1.76
CA LEU A 94 -0.98 9.96 -0.97
C LEU A 94 -0.75 8.59 -1.62
N LYS A 95 -1.58 8.19 -2.59
CA LYS A 95 -1.41 6.93 -3.32
C LYS A 95 -0.43 7.03 -4.49
N GLY A 96 0.01 8.25 -4.84
CA GLY A 96 1.07 8.48 -5.81
C GLY A 96 0.77 8.04 -7.25
N LEU A 97 -0.51 7.83 -7.61
CA LEU A 97 -0.90 7.36 -8.95
C LEU A 97 -0.37 8.23 -10.09
N ASP A 98 -0.22 9.53 -9.85
CA ASP A 98 0.35 10.48 -10.82
C ASP A 98 1.74 10.05 -11.33
N TYR A 99 2.58 9.50 -10.42
CA TYR A 99 3.94 9.05 -10.78
C TYR A 99 3.89 7.76 -11.61
N SER A 100 2.97 6.84 -11.27
CA SER A 100 2.74 5.64 -12.08
C SER A 100 2.24 5.98 -13.49
N LEU A 101 1.33 6.96 -13.62
CA LEU A 101 0.82 7.42 -14.92
C LEU A 101 1.93 8.07 -15.77
N LYS A 102 2.78 8.89 -15.17
CA LYS A 102 3.91 9.50 -15.88
C LYS A 102 4.93 8.46 -16.31
N ALA A 103 5.23 7.49 -15.45
CA ALA A 103 6.10 6.36 -15.79
C ALA A 103 5.50 5.51 -16.92
N LEU A 104 4.18 5.27 -16.93
CA LEU A 104 3.48 4.58 -18.00
C LEU A 104 3.66 5.31 -19.35
N LYS A 105 3.55 6.65 -19.35
CA LYS A 105 3.80 7.45 -20.56
C LYS A 105 5.21 7.27 -21.12
N MET A 106 6.20 7.16 -20.24
CA MET A 106 7.59 6.87 -20.64
C MET A 106 7.72 5.44 -21.17
N LEU A 107 7.15 4.46 -20.47
CA LEU A 107 7.17 3.04 -20.83
C LEU A 107 6.51 2.77 -22.19
N LYS A 108 5.45 3.50 -22.53
CA LYS A 108 4.73 3.33 -23.80
C LYS A 108 5.61 3.53 -25.03
N LYS A 109 6.69 4.30 -24.92
CA LYS A 109 7.65 4.50 -26.04
C LYS A 109 8.42 3.22 -26.35
N ASP A 110 8.81 2.46 -25.29
CA ASP A 110 9.60 1.23 -25.42
C ASP A 110 8.69 -0.01 -25.55
N PHE A 111 7.49 0.04 -24.97
CA PHE A 111 6.50 -1.03 -24.90
C PHE A 111 5.12 -0.53 -25.37
N PRO A 112 4.83 -0.42 -26.68
CA PRO A 112 3.59 0.19 -27.19
C PRO A 112 2.29 -0.51 -26.71
N LYS A 113 2.37 -1.79 -26.32
CA LYS A 113 1.24 -2.58 -25.81
C LYS A 113 1.10 -2.56 -24.27
N ILE A 114 1.88 -1.72 -23.59
CA ILE A 114 1.83 -1.63 -22.13
C ILE A 114 0.49 -1.09 -21.66
N HIS A 115 -0.06 -1.71 -20.62
CA HIS A 115 -1.37 -1.35 -20.10
C HIS A 115 -1.38 -1.37 -18.57
N LEU A 116 -1.94 -0.34 -17.96
CA LEU A 116 -2.06 -0.21 -16.51
C LEU A 116 -3.49 -0.51 -16.05
N ILE A 117 -3.62 -1.52 -15.20
CA ILE A 117 -4.84 -1.76 -14.44
C ILE A 117 -4.76 -1.02 -13.12
N VAL A 118 -5.76 -0.20 -12.84
CA VAL A 118 -5.88 0.51 -11.55
C VAL A 118 -7.07 -0.07 -10.79
N ILE A 119 -6.80 -0.73 -9.67
CA ILE A 119 -7.85 -1.14 -8.73
C ILE A 119 -8.25 0.08 -7.91
N GLY A 120 -9.42 0.63 -8.20
CA GLY A 120 -9.94 1.83 -7.58
C GLY A 120 -10.97 2.55 -8.45
N ASN A 121 -11.57 3.59 -7.91
CA ASN A 121 -12.56 4.40 -8.63
C ASN A 121 -11.90 5.60 -9.30
N ILE A 122 -12.29 5.90 -10.55
CA ILE A 122 -11.96 7.16 -11.19
C ILE A 122 -13.06 8.18 -10.89
N LYS A 123 -12.66 9.42 -10.61
CA LYS A 123 -13.59 10.52 -10.40
C LYS A 123 -13.77 11.31 -11.70
N LYS A 124 -15.02 11.37 -12.19
CA LYS A 124 -15.35 12.16 -13.38
C LYS A 124 -14.94 13.62 -13.20
N ASN A 125 -14.26 14.17 -14.19
CA ASN A 125 -13.69 15.52 -14.18
C ASN A 125 -12.68 15.73 -13.01
N GLY A 126 -12.13 14.65 -12.44
CA GLY A 126 -11.12 14.69 -11.40
C GLY A 126 -9.71 15.05 -11.93
N HIS A 127 -8.77 15.15 -11.00
CA HIS A 127 -7.37 15.41 -11.34
C HIS A 127 -6.79 14.26 -12.18
N THR A 128 -7.03 13.03 -11.76
CA THR A 128 -6.51 11.82 -12.41
C THR A 128 -7.01 11.68 -13.84
N GLU A 129 -8.31 11.88 -14.08
CA GLU A 129 -8.88 11.82 -15.44
C GLU A 129 -8.25 12.88 -16.36
N ARG A 130 -8.09 14.12 -15.86
CA ARG A 130 -7.41 15.18 -16.62
C ARG A 130 -5.95 14.86 -16.91
N LEU A 131 -5.26 14.23 -15.95
CA LEU A 131 -3.87 13.83 -16.14
C LEU A 131 -3.74 12.73 -17.20
N ILE A 132 -4.62 11.73 -17.20
CA ILE A 132 -4.66 10.67 -18.22
C ILE A 132 -4.83 11.29 -19.61
N LYS A 133 -5.82 12.19 -19.77
CA LYS A 133 -6.03 12.93 -21.05
C LYS A 133 -4.80 13.75 -21.44
N LYS A 134 -4.20 14.50 -20.51
CA LYS A 134 -2.99 15.30 -20.77
C LYS A 134 -1.81 14.45 -21.23
N LEU A 135 -1.71 13.21 -20.73
CA LEU A 135 -0.65 12.26 -21.11
C LEU A 135 -1.01 11.41 -22.33
N SER A 136 -2.23 11.53 -22.89
CA SER A 136 -2.76 10.69 -23.98
C SER A 136 -2.64 9.20 -23.65
N LEU A 137 -3.24 8.80 -22.52
CA LEU A 137 -3.19 7.44 -21.98
C LEU A 137 -4.60 6.82 -21.80
N GLU A 138 -5.62 7.38 -22.46
CA GLU A 138 -7.02 6.95 -22.30
C GLU A 138 -7.21 5.47 -22.64
N GLU A 139 -6.51 4.97 -23.66
CA GLU A 139 -6.58 3.56 -24.09
C GLU A 139 -5.62 2.64 -23.32
N ASP A 140 -4.70 3.21 -22.54
CA ASP A 140 -3.63 2.46 -21.86
C ASP A 140 -3.89 2.27 -20.35
N VAL A 141 -5.00 2.80 -19.83
CA VAL A 141 -5.36 2.72 -18.41
C VAL A 141 -6.79 2.25 -18.23
N THR A 142 -6.97 1.20 -17.45
CA THR A 142 -8.30 0.70 -17.09
C THR A 142 -8.49 0.74 -15.58
N PHE A 143 -9.55 1.41 -15.13
CA PHE A 143 -9.99 1.38 -13.73
C PHE A 143 -10.96 0.23 -13.49
N LYS A 144 -10.75 -0.49 -12.40
CA LYS A 144 -11.62 -1.56 -11.91
C LYS A 144 -12.00 -1.28 -10.47
N SER A 145 -13.29 -1.28 -10.17
CA SER A 145 -13.82 -1.02 -8.82
C SER A 145 -14.93 -1.99 -8.45
N ASN A 146 -15.31 -2.01 -7.18
CA ASN A 146 -16.33 -2.91 -6.64
C ASN A 146 -16.03 -4.39 -6.92
N LEU A 147 -14.76 -4.74 -6.86
CA LEU A 147 -14.26 -6.10 -7.13
C LEU A 147 -14.38 -6.97 -5.87
N THR A 148 -14.70 -8.23 -6.07
CA THR A 148 -14.52 -9.27 -5.05
C THR A 148 -13.02 -9.54 -4.86
N LYS A 149 -12.64 -10.14 -3.75
CA LYS A 149 -11.24 -10.54 -3.51
C LYS A 149 -10.74 -11.51 -4.58
N HIS A 150 -11.59 -12.43 -5.04
CA HIS A 150 -11.26 -13.34 -6.14
C HIS A 150 -10.92 -12.59 -7.43
N GLN A 151 -11.71 -11.59 -7.81
CA GLN A 151 -11.43 -10.75 -8.98
C GLN A 151 -10.13 -9.96 -8.84
N ILE A 152 -9.81 -9.47 -7.62
CA ILE A 152 -8.52 -8.82 -7.35
C ILE A 152 -7.37 -9.80 -7.53
N LYS A 153 -7.49 -11.02 -7.00
CA LYS A 153 -6.52 -12.11 -7.19
C LYS A 153 -6.27 -12.41 -8.67
N GLU A 154 -7.34 -12.51 -9.48
CA GLU A 154 -7.22 -12.73 -10.94
C GLU A 154 -6.48 -11.57 -11.63
N LEU A 155 -6.71 -10.34 -11.22
CA LEU A 155 -5.99 -9.19 -11.76
C LEU A 155 -4.50 -9.23 -11.40
N TYR A 156 -4.13 -9.61 -10.18
CA TYR A 156 -2.73 -9.85 -9.82
C TYR A 156 -2.14 -11.02 -10.65
N ALA A 157 -2.85 -12.14 -10.74
CA ALA A 157 -2.39 -13.31 -11.49
C ALA A 157 -2.19 -13.01 -12.99
N SER A 158 -3.02 -12.16 -13.59
CA SER A 158 -2.93 -11.79 -15.01
C SER A 158 -1.93 -10.66 -15.30
N SER A 159 -1.34 -10.03 -14.30
CA SER A 159 -0.41 -8.93 -14.46
C SER A 159 1.03 -9.38 -14.27
N SER A 160 1.99 -8.70 -14.91
CA SER A 160 3.41 -9.04 -14.82
C SER A 160 4.16 -8.25 -13.75
N VAL A 161 3.72 -7.05 -13.41
CA VAL A 161 4.35 -6.19 -12.39
C VAL A 161 3.29 -5.48 -11.59
N ALA A 162 3.44 -5.46 -10.26
CA ALA A 162 2.68 -4.60 -9.37
C ALA A 162 3.47 -3.34 -9.01
N ILE A 163 2.80 -2.19 -8.96
CA ILE A 163 3.40 -0.92 -8.55
C ILE A 163 2.62 -0.37 -7.36
N VAL A 164 3.32 -0.06 -6.27
CA VAL A 164 2.79 0.66 -5.11
C VAL A 164 3.58 1.96 -4.95
N SER A 165 3.12 3.01 -5.59
CA SER A 165 3.77 4.33 -5.63
C SER A 165 3.37 5.27 -4.49
N SER A 166 2.83 4.73 -3.41
CA SER A 166 2.32 5.49 -2.28
C SER A 166 3.36 6.41 -1.66
N LEU A 167 2.91 7.60 -1.23
CA LEU A 167 3.75 8.58 -0.53
C LEU A 167 3.69 8.40 1.00
N TYR A 168 2.74 7.62 1.47
CA TYR A 168 2.57 7.21 2.86
C TYR A 168 1.66 5.98 2.94
N GLU A 169 2.05 5.01 3.76
CA GLU A 169 1.24 3.85 4.12
C GLU A 169 1.34 3.57 5.62
N GLY A 170 0.21 3.46 6.30
CA GLY A 170 0.18 3.06 7.71
C GLY A 170 0.52 1.59 7.90
N PHE A 171 0.14 0.77 6.93
CA PHE A 171 0.51 -0.63 6.79
C PHE A 171 0.87 -0.92 5.33
N GLY A 172 -0.09 -1.13 4.44
CA GLY A 172 0.16 -1.36 3.01
C GLY A 172 -0.35 -2.70 2.51
N TYR A 173 -1.65 -2.96 2.64
CA TYR A 173 -2.26 -4.19 2.11
C TYR A 173 -1.87 -4.50 0.65
N PRO A 174 -1.87 -3.52 -0.29
CA PRO A 174 -1.50 -3.80 -1.67
C PRO A 174 -0.09 -4.39 -1.85
N VAL A 175 0.82 -4.08 -0.90
CA VAL A 175 2.19 -4.64 -0.90
C VAL A 175 2.15 -6.14 -0.60
N ILE A 176 1.53 -6.53 0.52
CA ILE A 176 1.48 -7.93 0.93
C ILE A 176 0.54 -8.77 0.05
N GLU A 177 -0.51 -8.17 -0.53
CA GLU A 177 -1.38 -8.81 -1.53
C GLU A 177 -0.59 -9.18 -2.80
N ALA A 178 0.17 -8.22 -3.35
CA ALA A 178 1.01 -8.44 -4.52
C ALA A 178 2.08 -9.51 -4.24
N MET A 179 2.79 -9.40 -3.11
CA MET A 179 3.79 -10.40 -2.71
C MET A 179 3.16 -11.78 -2.53
N SER A 180 1.98 -11.86 -1.91
CA SER A 180 1.25 -13.12 -1.70
C SER A 180 0.82 -13.77 -3.02
N CYS A 181 0.55 -12.99 -4.06
CA CYS A 181 0.21 -13.45 -5.41
C CYS A 181 1.45 -13.73 -6.30
N GLU A 182 2.66 -13.72 -5.74
CA GLU A 182 3.92 -13.95 -6.48
C GLU A 182 4.09 -13.03 -7.70
N ILE A 183 3.71 -11.77 -7.60
CA ILE A 183 3.94 -10.81 -8.66
C ILE A 183 5.16 -9.94 -8.33
N PRO A 184 6.12 -9.74 -9.27
CA PRO A 184 7.20 -8.80 -9.09
C PRO A 184 6.69 -7.43 -8.66
N LEU A 185 7.22 -6.91 -7.55
CA LEU A 185 6.71 -5.70 -6.90
C LEU A 185 7.73 -4.57 -6.96
N ILE A 186 7.28 -3.42 -7.43
CA ILE A 186 7.94 -2.12 -7.29
C ILE A 186 7.17 -1.33 -6.24
N ALA A 187 7.83 -0.87 -5.20
CA ALA A 187 7.18 -0.11 -4.14
C ALA A 187 8.06 1.06 -3.66
N THR A 188 7.44 2.12 -3.19
CA THR A 188 8.16 3.27 -2.64
C THR A 188 8.78 2.96 -1.27
N ASN A 189 9.99 3.48 -1.04
CA ASN A 189 10.71 3.36 0.23
C ASN A 189 10.17 4.37 1.25
N VAL A 190 8.91 4.20 1.67
CA VAL A 190 8.25 5.11 2.63
C VAL A 190 7.50 4.35 3.71
N SER A 191 7.45 4.95 4.90
CA SER A 191 6.59 4.52 6.02
C SER A 191 6.73 3.03 6.33
N ALA A 192 5.62 2.26 6.30
CA ALA A 192 5.59 0.84 6.61
C ALA A 192 6.08 -0.07 5.46
N ILE A 193 6.19 0.43 4.23
CA ILE A 193 6.50 -0.42 3.06
C ILE A 193 7.81 -1.19 3.21
N PRO A 194 8.95 -0.58 3.60
CA PRO A 194 10.20 -1.33 3.79
C PRO A 194 10.11 -2.43 4.85
N GLU A 195 9.29 -2.22 5.89
CA GLU A 195 9.08 -3.21 6.97
C GLU A 195 8.37 -4.47 6.45
N LEU A 196 7.47 -4.31 5.48
CA LEU A 196 6.69 -5.40 4.90
C LEU A 196 7.46 -6.17 3.83
N THR A 197 8.22 -5.44 3.01
CA THR A 197 8.84 -6.01 1.81
C THR A 197 10.11 -6.77 2.11
N SER A 198 10.80 -6.46 3.21
CA SER A 198 12.16 -6.93 3.44
C SER A 198 13.02 -6.68 2.19
N ASN A 199 13.58 -7.71 1.57
CA ASN A 199 14.36 -7.62 0.32
C ASN A 199 13.61 -8.20 -0.90
N TYR A 200 12.28 -8.40 -0.79
CA TYR A 200 11.48 -9.10 -1.81
C TYR A 200 10.69 -8.18 -2.72
N ALA A 201 11.01 -6.88 -2.71
CA ALA A 201 10.47 -5.91 -3.65
C ALA A 201 11.57 -4.94 -4.12
N ARG A 202 11.39 -4.37 -5.31
CA ARG A 202 12.21 -3.25 -5.77
C ARG A 202 11.76 -1.98 -5.08
N LEU A 203 12.50 -1.52 -4.07
CA LEU A 203 12.24 -0.26 -3.40
C LEU A 203 12.79 0.91 -4.19
N ILE A 204 11.97 1.95 -4.35
CA ILE A 204 12.27 3.18 -5.08
C ILE A 204 12.00 4.42 -4.23
N GLU A 205 12.66 5.52 -4.54
CA GLU A 205 12.34 6.80 -3.92
C GLU A 205 10.94 7.29 -4.31
N PRO A 206 10.18 7.87 -3.37
CA PRO A 206 8.86 8.41 -3.66
C PRO A 206 8.95 9.61 -4.60
N LYS A 207 7.88 9.84 -5.38
CA LYS A 207 7.77 10.94 -6.35
C LYS A 207 8.80 10.86 -7.48
N ASN A 208 9.20 9.67 -7.87
CA ASN A 208 10.20 9.46 -8.90
C ASN A 208 9.66 8.51 -9.99
N GLU A 209 9.07 9.08 -11.03
CA GLU A 209 8.56 8.36 -12.18
C GLU A 209 9.65 7.67 -13.01
N GLU A 210 10.88 8.22 -13.02
CA GLU A 210 12.00 7.63 -13.74
C GLU A 210 12.47 6.33 -13.08
N MET A 211 12.50 6.28 -11.74
CA MET A 211 12.80 5.04 -11.03
C MET A 211 11.74 3.96 -11.28
N ILE A 212 10.45 4.33 -11.37
CA ILE A 212 9.38 3.38 -11.75
C ILE A 212 9.65 2.86 -13.16
N PHE A 213 9.89 3.74 -14.12
CA PHE A 213 10.19 3.40 -15.51
C PHE A 213 11.37 2.42 -15.61
N ASN A 214 12.50 2.75 -15.00
CA ASN A 214 13.71 1.93 -15.04
C ASN A 214 13.50 0.57 -14.37
N SER A 215 12.79 0.52 -13.24
CA SER A 215 12.49 -0.72 -12.53
C SER A 215 11.57 -1.65 -13.32
N VAL A 216 10.56 -1.13 -14.03
CA VAL A 216 9.72 -1.95 -14.92
C VAL A 216 10.54 -2.53 -16.07
N LYS A 217 11.41 -1.73 -16.68
CA LYS A 217 12.32 -2.21 -17.75
C LYS A 217 13.25 -3.32 -17.24
N GLU A 218 13.86 -3.13 -16.08
CA GLU A 218 14.74 -4.14 -15.44
C GLU A 218 13.98 -5.46 -15.24
N ILE A 219 12.74 -5.41 -14.71
CA ILE A 219 11.91 -6.60 -14.52
C ILE A 219 11.57 -7.27 -15.85
N PHE A 220 11.23 -6.50 -16.88
CA PHE A 220 10.88 -7.07 -18.20
C PHE A 220 12.08 -7.70 -18.91
N LEU A 221 13.30 -7.20 -18.67
CA LEU A 221 14.53 -7.73 -19.25
C LEU A 221 14.95 -9.06 -18.62
N ASP A 222 14.75 -9.24 -17.33
CA ASP A 222 15.11 -10.46 -16.61
C ASP A 222 13.93 -10.97 -15.73
N TYR A 223 12.81 -11.21 -16.38
CA TYR A 223 11.57 -11.61 -15.72
C TYR A 223 11.70 -12.89 -14.87
N PRO A 224 12.44 -13.96 -15.31
CA PRO A 224 12.62 -15.17 -14.50
C PRO A 224 13.26 -14.91 -13.14
N LYS A 225 14.28 -14.06 -13.08
CA LYS A 225 14.93 -13.65 -11.82
C LYS A 225 13.97 -12.95 -10.88
N HIS A 226 13.16 -12.04 -11.40
CA HIS A 226 12.21 -11.29 -10.58
C HIS A 226 11.02 -12.13 -10.10
N ILE A 227 10.60 -13.15 -10.84
CA ILE A 227 9.61 -14.13 -10.38
C ILE A 227 10.16 -14.96 -9.23
N GLU A 228 11.43 -15.35 -9.27
CA GLU A 228 12.06 -16.09 -8.16
C GLU A 228 12.09 -15.25 -6.88
N VAL A 229 12.39 -13.95 -6.98
CA VAL A 229 12.30 -13.03 -5.85
C VAL A 229 10.85 -12.91 -5.35
N ALA A 230 9.86 -12.86 -6.25
CA ALA A 230 8.45 -12.76 -5.89
C ALA A 230 7.95 -14.02 -5.14
N ARG A 231 8.43 -15.23 -5.53
CA ARG A 231 8.14 -16.50 -4.80
C ARG A 231 8.63 -16.45 -3.36
N LYS A 232 9.88 -16.03 -3.15
CA LYS A 232 10.43 -15.81 -1.80
C LYS A 232 9.67 -14.74 -1.03
N GLY A 233 9.19 -13.71 -1.73
CA GLY A 233 8.29 -12.71 -1.17
C GLY A 233 6.98 -13.31 -0.63
N ARG A 234 6.37 -14.25 -1.36
CA ARG A 234 5.21 -14.99 -0.88
C ARG A 234 5.52 -15.81 0.38
N GLU A 235 6.61 -16.55 0.41
CA GLU A 235 7.03 -17.31 1.60
C GLU A 235 7.17 -16.39 2.81
N HIS A 236 7.76 -15.20 2.62
CA HIS A 236 7.87 -14.19 3.66
C HIS A 236 6.49 -13.73 4.16
N VAL A 237 5.51 -13.50 3.27
CA VAL A 237 4.15 -13.11 3.65
C VAL A 237 3.45 -14.23 4.41
N ILE A 238 3.50 -15.47 3.93
CA ILE A 238 2.91 -16.63 4.62
C ILE A 238 3.48 -16.78 6.03
N LYS A 239 4.79 -16.63 6.19
CA LYS A 239 5.46 -16.78 7.49
C LYS A 239 5.12 -15.66 8.48
N ASN A 240 4.94 -14.41 8.00
CA ASN A 240 4.92 -13.24 8.88
C ASN A 240 3.58 -12.52 8.97
N PHE A 241 2.69 -12.68 7.99
CA PHE A 241 1.45 -11.89 7.89
C PHE A 241 0.19 -12.75 7.75
N ASN A 242 0.24 -14.07 8.00
CA ASN A 242 -0.97 -14.87 8.01
C ASN A 242 -1.81 -14.59 9.28
N TRP A 243 -3.13 -14.72 9.16
CA TRP A 243 -4.04 -14.43 10.26
C TRP A 243 -3.84 -15.31 11.49
N ILE A 244 -3.41 -16.57 11.35
CA ILE A 244 -3.18 -17.48 12.49
C ILE A 244 -2.14 -16.86 13.41
N LYS A 245 -0.97 -16.55 12.87
CA LYS A 245 0.13 -15.94 13.63
C LYS A 245 -0.27 -14.58 14.24
N ILE A 246 -0.93 -13.75 13.47
CA ILE A 246 -1.35 -12.41 13.92
C ILE A 246 -2.36 -12.53 15.07
N THR A 247 -3.30 -13.46 14.99
CA THR A 247 -4.29 -13.71 16.06
C THR A 247 -3.62 -14.16 17.36
N GLU A 248 -2.63 -15.06 17.28
CA GLU A 248 -1.84 -15.48 18.45
C GLU A 248 -1.11 -14.30 19.12
N GLU A 249 -0.59 -13.36 18.35
CA GLU A 249 0.05 -12.16 18.89
C GLU A 249 -0.97 -11.26 19.62
N TYR A 250 -2.19 -11.09 19.06
CA TYR A 250 -3.28 -10.36 19.71
C TYR A 250 -3.73 -11.05 21.01
N GLU A 251 -3.93 -12.37 21.00
CA GLU A 251 -4.33 -13.13 22.17
C GLU A 251 -3.34 -12.97 23.32
N LYS A 252 -2.05 -13.07 23.05
CA LYS A 252 -0.99 -12.85 24.06
C LYS A 252 -1.07 -11.48 24.72
N ILE A 253 -1.30 -10.44 23.93
CA ILE A 253 -1.38 -9.07 24.47
C ILE A 253 -2.67 -8.86 25.26
N ILE A 254 -3.80 -9.41 24.79
CA ILE A 254 -5.09 -9.31 25.47
C ILE A 254 -5.03 -10.05 26.81
N SER A 255 -4.57 -11.30 26.83
CA SER A 255 -4.44 -12.10 28.06
C SER A 255 -3.55 -11.41 29.09
N LYS A 256 -2.37 -10.95 28.68
CA LYS A 256 -1.47 -10.19 29.53
C LYS A 256 -2.13 -8.91 30.11
N THR A 257 -2.95 -8.24 29.30
CA THR A 257 -3.62 -7.00 29.73
C THR A 257 -4.71 -7.30 30.77
N ILE A 258 -5.43 -8.41 30.61
CA ILE A 258 -6.45 -8.88 31.56
C ILE A 258 -5.78 -9.27 32.90
N GLU A 259 -4.69 -10.03 32.87
CA GLU A 259 -3.92 -10.41 34.07
C GLU A 259 -3.43 -9.19 34.85
N GLU A 260 -2.83 -8.21 34.15
CA GLU A 260 -2.36 -6.98 34.77
C GLU A 260 -3.51 -6.16 35.38
N PHE A 261 -4.68 -6.13 34.73
CA PHE A 261 -5.86 -5.45 35.26
C PHE A 261 -6.39 -6.13 36.52
N ASN A 262 -6.50 -7.45 36.51
CA ASN A 262 -6.94 -8.20 37.66
C ASN A 262 -6.00 -8.03 38.85
N ASN A 263 -4.69 -8.14 38.65
CA ASN A 263 -3.68 -7.96 39.70
C ASN A 263 -3.59 -6.55 40.26
N ALA A 264 -4.05 -5.53 39.52
CA ALA A 264 -4.07 -4.14 39.98
C ALA A 264 -5.32 -3.79 40.82
N ASN A 265 -6.36 -4.64 40.80
CA ASN A 265 -7.63 -4.42 41.48
C ASN A 265 -7.81 -5.36 42.71
N PHE A 266 -6.80 -6.13 43.04
CA PHE A 266 -6.64 -6.89 44.29
C PHE A 266 -5.41 -6.39 45.06
#